data_8c637e63401d9f0c761a05ef90dbf381
#
_entry.id   8c637e63401d9f0c761a05ef90dbf381
#
_cell.length_a   1.000
_cell.length_b   1.000
_cell.length_c   1.000
_cell.angle_alpha   90.00
_cell.angle_beta   90.00
_cell.angle_gamma   90.00
#
_symmetry.space_group_name_H-M   'P 1'
#
loop_
_entity.id
_entity.type
_entity.pdbx_description
1 polymer ?
#
loop_
_entity_poly.entity_id
_entity_poly.type
_entity_poly.pdbx_seq_one_letter_code
_entity_poly.pdbx_strand_id
1 'polypeptide(L)'
;MRAIEWVNAQKLFALELLGIYLREGPKYFTGLWLATQSIRDYVPDGSTKEGEKQLKTIFELAQYKFIFHQDSNVLPIIDRVFNNVLTYSQKEKIPRLQRGEVILCISGDQNIEFKVYLSEADKRLFKGGV
;
A
#
# COMPACT_ATOMS: atom_id res chain seq x y z
N MET A 1 24.59 13.66 2.13
CA MET A 1 23.53 14.30 2.93
C MET A 1 22.54 15.08 2.09
N ARG A 2 22.96 16.06 1.29
CA ARG A 2 22.04 16.87 0.46
C ARG A 2 21.17 16.08 -0.53
N ALA A 3 21.68 15.01 -1.14
CA ALA A 3 20.92 14.19 -2.07
C ALA A 3 19.78 13.41 -1.40
N ILE A 4 20.00 12.90 -0.19
CA ILE A 4 18.99 12.16 0.59
C ILE A 4 17.90 13.10 1.07
N GLU A 5 18.25 14.30 1.52
CA GLU A 5 17.29 15.34 1.94
C GLU A 5 16.39 15.75 0.77
N TRP A 6 16.98 15.91 -0.42
CA TRP A 6 16.24 16.26 -1.63
C TRP A 6 15.25 15.15 -2.05
N VAL A 7 15.68 13.88 -2.03
CA VAL A 7 14.82 12.74 -2.35
C VAL A 7 13.67 12.62 -1.35
N ASN A 8 13.95 12.83 -0.06
CA ASN A 8 12.91 12.78 0.97
C ASN A 8 11.91 13.94 0.83
N ALA A 9 12.35 15.13 0.49
CA ALA A 9 11.48 16.26 0.22
C ALA A 9 10.56 16.00 -0.98
N GLN A 10 11.06 15.34 -2.02
CA GLN A 10 10.24 14.96 -3.18
C GLN A 10 9.22 13.87 -2.84
N LYS A 11 9.60 12.85 -2.05
CA LYS A 11 8.66 11.83 -1.56
C LYS A 11 7.54 12.47 -0.75
N LEU A 12 7.86 13.40 0.15
CA LEU A 12 6.86 14.09 0.95
C LEU A 12 5.91 14.91 0.08
N PHE A 13 6.43 15.66 -0.87
CA PHE A 13 5.61 16.42 -1.83
C PHE A 13 4.68 15.52 -2.64
N ALA A 14 5.17 14.38 -3.11
CA ALA A 14 4.36 13.42 -3.83
C ALA A 14 3.23 12.84 -2.96
N LEU A 15 3.50 12.53 -1.70
CA LEU A 15 2.48 12.06 -0.75
C LEU A 15 1.41 13.12 -0.48
N GLU A 16 1.79 14.39 -0.32
CA GLU A 16 0.85 15.50 -0.17
C GLU A 16 -0.05 15.65 -1.40
N LEU A 17 0.53 15.61 -2.60
CA LEU A 17 -0.20 15.71 -3.86
C LEU A 17 -1.20 14.55 -4.03
N LEU A 18 -0.78 13.32 -3.72
CA LEU A 18 -1.64 12.15 -3.73
C LEU A 18 -2.79 12.28 -2.72
N GLY A 19 -2.53 12.79 -1.54
CA GLY A 19 -3.55 13.05 -0.53
C GLY A 19 -4.60 14.07 -0.99
N ILE A 20 -4.19 15.13 -1.68
CA ILE A 20 -5.09 16.11 -2.29
C ILE A 20 -5.92 15.44 -3.38
N TYR A 21 -5.30 14.67 -4.26
CA TYR A 21 -5.97 13.99 -5.36
C TYR A 21 -7.02 12.99 -4.85
N LEU A 22 -6.72 12.23 -3.81
CA LEU A 22 -7.67 11.28 -3.22
C LEU A 22 -8.88 11.98 -2.58
N ARG A 23 -8.71 13.17 -2.02
CA ARG A 23 -9.81 13.95 -1.42
C ARG A 23 -10.67 14.65 -2.46
N GLU A 24 -10.07 15.23 -3.48
CA GLU A 24 -10.75 16.05 -4.46
C GLU A 24 -11.26 15.24 -5.67
N GLY A 25 -10.54 14.17 -6.04
CA GLY A 25 -10.85 13.35 -7.22
C GLY A 25 -12.29 12.86 -7.31
N PRO A 26 -12.91 12.34 -6.23
CA PRO A 26 -14.29 11.87 -6.27
C PRO A 26 -15.31 12.94 -6.69
N LYS A 27 -15.05 14.22 -6.42
CA LYS A 27 -15.89 15.33 -6.84
C LYS A 27 -15.94 15.48 -8.37
N TYR A 28 -14.91 14.96 -9.05
CA TYR A 28 -14.78 15.01 -10.51
C TYR A 28 -14.95 13.62 -11.16
N PHE A 29 -15.55 12.68 -10.45
CA PHE A 29 -15.76 11.30 -10.91
C PHE A 29 -14.47 10.59 -11.34
N THR A 30 -13.36 10.91 -10.69
CA THR A 30 -12.07 10.29 -10.94
C THR A 30 -11.70 9.32 -9.81
N GLY A 31 -10.99 8.25 -10.16
CA GLY A 31 -10.42 7.29 -9.22
C GLY A 31 -8.90 7.24 -9.34
N LEU A 32 -8.24 6.84 -8.29
CA LEU A 32 -6.79 6.66 -8.25
C LEU A 32 -6.45 5.23 -7.86
N TRP A 33 -5.58 4.61 -8.65
CA TRP A 33 -4.99 3.33 -8.36
C TRP A 33 -3.50 3.53 -8.08
N LEU A 34 -3.08 3.11 -6.90
CA LEU A 34 -1.67 3.15 -6.50
C LEU A 34 -1.17 1.72 -6.34
N ALA A 35 -0.04 1.42 -6.94
CA ALA A 35 0.62 0.12 -6.81
C ALA A 35 2.09 0.32 -6.47
N THR A 36 2.60 -0.50 -5.57
CA THR A 36 4.01 -0.54 -5.22
C THR A 36 4.44 -1.95 -4.87
N GLN A 37 5.70 -2.26 -5.03
CA GLN A 37 6.28 -3.53 -4.61
C GLN A 37 6.50 -3.57 -3.09
N SER A 38 6.74 -2.44 -2.46
CA SER A 38 6.95 -2.34 -1.02
C SER A 38 6.37 -1.05 -0.46
N ILE A 39 5.75 -1.16 0.71
CA ILE A 39 5.27 0.01 1.45
C ILE A 39 6.42 0.97 1.81
N ARG A 40 7.64 0.48 1.89
CA ARG A 40 8.85 1.29 2.12
C ARG A 40 9.09 2.34 1.05
N ASP A 41 8.64 2.08 -0.18
CA ASP A 41 8.84 3.04 -1.29
C ASP A 41 8.18 4.39 -1.02
N TYR A 42 7.13 4.38 -0.22
CA TYR A 42 6.41 5.60 0.18
C TYR A 42 6.93 6.23 1.48
N VAL A 43 7.71 5.49 2.29
CA VAL A 43 8.22 6.01 3.55
C VAL A 43 9.55 6.74 3.30
N PRO A 44 9.66 8.03 3.63
CA PRO A 44 10.93 8.74 3.56
C PRO A 44 11.96 8.10 4.49
N ASP A 45 13.20 7.98 4.03
CA ASP A 45 14.30 7.51 4.85
C ASP A 45 14.54 8.50 6.00
N GLY A 46 14.60 7.96 7.23
CA GLY A 46 14.69 8.80 8.43
C GLY A 46 13.35 9.22 9.01
N SER A 47 12.27 8.55 8.61
CA SER A 47 10.88 8.65 9.07
C SER A 47 10.58 9.92 9.86
N THR A 48 10.39 11.03 9.16
CA THR A 48 9.79 12.20 9.78
C THR A 48 8.35 11.85 10.15
N LYS A 49 7.91 12.25 11.34
CA LYS A 49 6.51 12.09 11.78
C LYS A 49 5.50 12.60 10.73
N GLU A 50 5.91 13.59 9.94
CA GLU A 50 5.15 14.16 8.83
C GLU A 50 4.92 13.16 7.69
N GLY A 51 5.96 12.46 7.23
CA GLY A 51 5.84 11.46 6.16
C GLY A 51 4.95 10.28 6.56
N GLU A 52 5.07 9.80 7.80
CA GLU A 52 4.19 8.75 8.31
C GLU A 52 2.72 9.21 8.40
N LYS A 53 2.49 10.45 8.81
CA LYS A 53 1.15 11.05 8.87
C LYS A 53 0.51 11.16 7.49
N GLN A 54 1.24 11.62 6.48
CA GLN A 54 0.76 11.71 5.11
C GLN A 54 0.45 10.32 4.54
N LEU A 55 1.33 9.37 4.74
CA LEU A 55 1.12 7.99 4.31
C LEU A 55 -0.13 7.39 4.95
N LYS A 56 -0.30 7.56 6.26
CA LYS A 56 -1.49 7.11 6.97
C LYS A 56 -2.76 7.73 6.39
N THR A 57 -2.74 9.02 6.08
CA THR A 57 -3.87 9.71 5.44
C THR A 57 -4.23 9.09 4.09
N ILE A 58 -3.24 8.78 3.24
CA ILE A 58 -3.45 8.13 1.94
C ILE A 58 -4.14 6.77 2.14
N PHE A 59 -3.65 5.96 3.09
CA PHE A 59 -4.24 4.65 3.36
C PHE A 59 -5.64 4.75 3.98
N GLU A 60 -5.91 5.74 4.80
CA GLU A 60 -7.25 5.99 5.35
C GLU A 60 -8.26 6.38 4.27
N LEU A 61 -7.84 7.18 3.29
CA LEU A 61 -8.68 7.64 2.19
C LEU A 61 -8.90 6.55 1.12
N ALA A 62 -7.98 5.60 0.98
CA ALA A 62 -8.13 4.51 0.04
C ALA A 62 -9.23 3.55 0.49
N GLN A 63 -10.27 3.39 -0.32
CA GLN A 63 -11.42 2.52 0.00
C GLN A 63 -11.06 1.03 -0.05
N TYR A 64 -10.24 0.62 -1.00
CA TYR A 64 -9.80 -0.75 -1.21
C TYR A 64 -8.28 -0.83 -1.09
N LYS A 65 -7.78 -1.77 -0.29
CA LYS A 65 -6.35 -1.99 -0.09
C LYS A 65 -6.04 -3.46 -0.32
N PHE A 66 -5.34 -3.75 -1.40
CA PHE A 66 -4.88 -5.10 -1.73
C PHE A 66 -3.47 -5.29 -1.18
N ILE A 67 -3.32 -6.15 -0.19
CA ILE A 67 -2.05 -6.44 0.46
C ILE A 67 -1.59 -7.82 0.01
N PHE A 68 -0.54 -7.84 -0.78
CA PHE A 68 0.17 -9.05 -1.19
C PHE A 68 1.33 -9.32 -0.23
N HIS A 69 2.12 -10.35 -0.54
CA HIS A 69 3.31 -10.67 0.23
C HIS A 69 4.20 -9.44 0.45
N GLN A 70 4.63 -9.25 1.68
CA GLN A 70 5.61 -8.26 2.08
C GLN A 70 6.63 -8.91 3.02
N ASP A 71 7.88 -8.47 2.96
CA ASP A 71 8.90 -8.96 3.88
C ASP A 71 8.59 -8.61 5.33
N SER A 72 9.03 -9.46 6.25
CA SER A 72 8.80 -9.24 7.69
C SER A 72 9.40 -7.94 8.23
N ASN A 73 10.42 -7.40 7.56
CA ASN A 73 11.05 -6.13 7.93
C ASN A 73 10.16 -4.89 7.74
N VAL A 74 9.05 -5.01 6.99
CA VAL A 74 8.08 -3.93 6.81
C VAL A 74 6.90 -4.00 7.77
N LEU A 75 6.76 -5.08 8.56
CA LEU A 75 5.66 -5.24 9.51
C LEU A 75 5.54 -4.07 10.50
N PRO A 76 6.61 -3.49 11.05
CA PRO A 76 6.49 -2.32 11.93
C PRO A 76 5.87 -1.10 11.22
N ILE A 77 6.11 -0.94 9.92
CA ILE A 77 5.50 0.14 9.12
C ILE A 77 4.02 -0.16 8.90
N ILE A 78 3.70 -1.41 8.55
CA ILE A 78 2.32 -1.86 8.38
C ILE A 78 1.52 -1.65 9.67
N ASP A 79 2.07 -1.96 10.82
CA ASP A 79 1.44 -1.74 12.12
C ASP A 79 1.10 -0.27 12.37
N ARG A 80 2.01 0.64 12.05
CA ARG A 80 1.79 2.07 12.24
C ARG A 80 0.78 2.65 11.25
N VAL A 81 0.82 2.18 10.00
CA VAL A 81 0.00 2.73 8.91
C VAL A 81 -1.41 2.12 8.90
N PHE A 82 -1.50 0.80 9.12
CA PHE A 82 -2.77 0.06 9.13
C PHE A 82 -3.30 -0.19 10.54
N ASN A 83 -3.03 0.73 11.47
CA ASN A 83 -3.47 0.60 12.85
C ASN A 83 -4.98 0.27 12.92
N ASN A 84 -5.33 -0.81 13.60
CA ASN A 84 -6.69 -1.32 13.76
C ASN A 84 -7.44 -1.80 12.50
N VAL A 85 -6.82 -1.80 11.33
CA VAL A 85 -7.45 -2.31 10.09
C VAL A 85 -7.20 -3.81 9.93
N LEU A 86 -6.01 -4.27 10.27
CA LEU A 86 -5.60 -5.67 10.20
C LEU A 86 -5.63 -6.31 11.59
N THR A 87 -6.15 -7.53 11.68
CA THR A 87 -6.03 -8.34 12.89
C THR A 87 -4.59 -8.81 13.08
N TYR A 88 -4.21 -9.17 14.30
CA TYR A 88 -2.88 -9.72 14.59
C TYR A 88 -2.57 -10.94 13.68
N SER A 89 -3.52 -11.85 13.55
CA SER A 89 -3.37 -13.03 12.69
C SER A 89 -3.15 -12.67 11.22
N GLN A 90 -3.82 -11.66 10.71
CA GLN A 90 -3.64 -11.19 9.32
C GLN A 90 -2.24 -10.57 9.11
N LYS A 91 -1.77 -9.79 10.07
CA LYS A 91 -0.41 -9.22 10.02
C LYS A 91 0.66 -10.30 9.98
N GLU A 92 0.53 -11.34 10.80
CA GLU A 92 1.47 -12.46 10.79
C GLU A 92 1.44 -13.28 9.49
N LYS A 93 0.32 -13.29 8.78
CA LYS A 93 0.20 -13.97 7.48
C LYS A 93 0.90 -13.24 6.36
N ILE A 94 1.01 -11.91 6.40
CA ILE A 94 1.55 -11.11 5.29
C ILE A 94 2.91 -11.62 4.79
N PRO A 95 3.92 -11.91 5.63
CA PRO A 95 5.19 -12.45 5.16
C PRO A 95 5.13 -13.90 4.69
N ARG A 96 4.01 -14.59 4.91
CA ARG A 96 3.80 -15.99 4.52
C ARG A 96 2.89 -16.14 3.31
N LEU A 97 2.28 -15.03 2.83
CA LEU A 97 1.44 -15.04 1.65
C LEU A 97 2.24 -15.54 0.45
N GLN A 98 1.65 -16.49 -0.28
CA GLN A 98 2.22 -17.02 -1.50
C GLN A 98 1.82 -16.17 -2.71
N ARG A 99 2.43 -16.45 -3.84
CA ARG A 99 2.11 -15.76 -5.09
C ARG A 99 0.61 -15.86 -5.41
N GLY A 100 -0.02 -14.70 -5.59
CA GLY A 100 -1.45 -14.59 -5.87
C GLY A 100 -2.35 -14.62 -4.64
N GLU A 101 -1.83 -14.88 -3.45
CA GLU A 101 -2.59 -14.73 -2.21
C GLU A 101 -2.61 -13.26 -1.79
N VAL A 102 -3.78 -12.79 -1.36
CA VAL A 102 -4.02 -11.38 -1.06
C VAL A 102 -4.97 -11.21 0.12
N ILE A 103 -4.72 -10.19 0.91
CA ILE A 103 -5.65 -9.69 1.91
C ILE A 103 -6.25 -8.39 1.36
N LEU A 104 -7.53 -8.39 1.09
CA LEU A 104 -8.28 -7.20 0.68
C LEU A 104 -8.92 -6.57 1.91
N CYS A 105 -8.52 -5.35 2.21
CA CYS A 105 -9.14 -4.52 3.23
C CYS A 105 -10.10 -3.54 2.57
N ILE A 106 -11.36 -3.58 2.97
CA ILE A 106 -12.41 -2.68 2.52
C ILE A 106 -12.71 -1.72 3.68
N SER A 107 -12.61 -0.42 3.43
CA SER A 107 -12.81 0.59 4.48
C SER A 107 -14.22 0.49 5.07
N GLY A 108 -14.29 0.30 6.40
CA GLY A 108 -15.54 0.19 7.14
C GLY A 108 -16.23 -1.16 7.06
N ASP A 109 -15.59 -2.17 6.46
CA ASP A 109 -16.14 -3.51 6.29
C ASP A 109 -15.12 -4.59 6.67
N GLN A 110 -15.40 -5.82 6.33
CA GLN A 110 -14.57 -6.97 6.63
C GLN A 110 -13.34 -7.06 5.73
N ASN A 111 -12.27 -7.62 6.27
CA ASN A 111 -11.11 -8.02 5.47
C ASN A 111 -11.38 -9.39 4.84
N ILE A 112 -11.03 -9.54 3.57
CA ILE A 112 -11.24 -10.75 2.79
C ILE A 112 -9.88 -11.33 2.40
N GLU A 113 -9.65 -12.59 2.71
CA GLU A 113 -8.46 -13.33 2.27
C GLU A 113 -8.84 -14.22 1.10
N PHE A 114 -8.14 -14.11 -0.02
CA PHE A 114 -8.39 -14.94 -1.20
C PHE A 114 -7.13 -15.14 -2.05
N LYS A 115 -7.22 -16.06 -2.99
CA LYS A 115 -6.20 -16.28 -3.99
C LYS A 115 -6.70 -15.86 -5.37
N VAL A 116 -5.92 -15.04 -6.05
CA VAL A 116 -6.21 -14.62 -7.42
C VAL A 116 -6.11 -15.83 -8.35
N TYR A 117 -7.18 -16.13 -9.05
CA TYR A 117 -7.19 -17.16 -10.07
C TYR A 117 -6.77 -16.57 -11.42
N LEU A 118 -5.81 -17.20 -12.06
CA LEU A 118 -5.39 -16.89 -13.43
C LEU A 118 -5.74 -18.07 -14.32
N SER A 119 -6.49 -17.80 -15.39
CA SER A 119 -6.73 -18.79 -16.43
C SER A 119 -5.43 -19.13 -17.18
N GLU A 120 -5.40 -20.27 -17.86
CA GLU A 120 -4.24 -20.62 -18.70
C GLU A 120 -4.01 -19.63 -19.85
N ALA A 121 -5.07 -19.00 -20.33
CA ALA A 121 -4.99 -17.92 -21.31
C ALA A 121 -4.29 -16.68 -20.72
N ASP A 122 -4.66 -16.25 -19.50
CA ASP A 122 -4.03 -15.13 -18.82
C ASP A 122 -2.55 -15.40 -18.55
N LYS A 123 -2.21 -16.62 -18.10
CA LYS A 123 -0.82 -17.03 -17.89
C LYS A 123 0.03 -16.96 -19.15
N ARG A 124 -0.57 -17.25 -20.32
CA ARG A 124 0.12 -17.10 -21.62
C ARG A 124 0.34 -15.67 -22.04
N LEU A 125 -0.66 -14.81 -21.80
CA LEU A 125 -0.59 -13.38 -22.14
C LEU A 125 0.40 -12.63 -21.25
N PHE A 126 0.49 -12.97 -19.96
CA PHE A 126 1.33 -12.30 -18.97
C PHE A 126 2.60 -13.11 -18.64
N LYS A 127 3.21 -13.72 -19.64
CA LYS A 127 4.46 -14.50 -19.48
C LYS A 127 5.68 -13.68 -19.02
N GLY A 128 5.56 -12.41 -18.81
CA GLY A 128 6.68 -11.50 -18.52
C GLY A 128 7.10 -11.40 -17.06
N GLY A 129 6.52 -12.13 -16.15
CA GLY A 129 6.89 -12.12 -14.75
C GLY A 129 7.58 -13.42 -14.35
N VAL A 130 8.86 -13.51 -14.56
CA VAL A 130 9.68 -14.56 -13.96
C VAL A 130 9.86 -14.26 -12.49
#